data_833d04a97a07fb4985fc07b40d33a0c7
#
_entry.id   833d04a97a07fb4985fc07b40d33a0c7
#
_cell.length_a   1.000
_cell.length_b   1.000
_cell.length_c   1.000
_cell.angle_alpha   90.00
_cell.angle_beta   90.00
_cell.angle_gamma   90.00
#
_symmetry.space_group_name_H-M   'P 1'
#
loop_
_entity.id
_entity.type
_entity.pdbx_description
1 polymer ?
#
loop_
_entity_poly.entity_id
_entity_poly.type
_entity_poly.pdbx_seq_one_letter_code
_entity_poly.pdbx_strand_id
1 'polypeptide(L)'
;ELKSMLADCPDINVYAGKQALDDIVTAGPIDMVLTAMVGFAGLSPTIQAIKAHKKICLANKETLVVAGKLICELAAENHAPILPVDSEHSAIFQSIVGEGDNKIEKILLTASGGPFRTFSAEQLATVTKDHALHHPTWDMGAKITIDSATMMNKGFEVIEAKWLFGVEADRIQVLVHPQSIVHSAVQFADGAVKAQLGVPDMRLPIQYAFSFPERLHLNGERLDLFKHNLEFFEPDLNKFRCLALAYEAINKGGNMPCIVNAANEIVNRGFLEDRCSFLDMPRIIERTMQTVAFDANPSYDTYIATDAEARRVAKELMG
;
A
#
# COMPACT_ATOMS: atom_id res chain seq x y z
N GLU A 1 27.24 -3.47 -15.92
CA GLU A 1 26.85 -2.18 -16.49
C GLU A 1 27.20 -1.04 -15.53
N LEU A 2 26.60 -0.91 -14.31
CA LEU A 2 26.86 0.18 -13.37
C LEU A 2 28.35 0.31 -13.00
N LYS A 3 29.04 -0.80 -12.72
CA LYS A 3 30.49 -0.79 -12.47
C LYS A 3 31.29 -0.22 -13.64
N SER A 4 30.88 -0.53 -14.88
CA SER A 4 31.55 0.01 -16.07
C SER A 4 31.27 1.51 -16.26
N MET A 5 30.05 1.97 -15.94
CA MET A 5 29.69 3.39 -15.99
C MET A 5 30.42 4.24 -14.94
N LEU A 6 30.79 3.62 -13.82
CA LEU A 6 31.50 4.26 -12.69
C LEU A 6 32.99 3.94 -12.65
N ALA A 7 33.58 3.50 -13.77
CA ALA A 7 35.00 3.12 -13.83
C ALA A 7 35.97 4.27 -13.44
N ASP A 8 35.58 5.51 -13.72
CA ASP A 8 36.32 6.72 -13.39
C ASP A 8 36.04 7.26 -11.96
N CYS A 9 35.23 6.55 -11.18
CA CYS A 9 34.88 6.91 -9.81
C CYS A 9 35.30 5.80 -8.82
N PRO A 10 36.63 5.65 -8.55
CA PRO A 10 37.17 4.52 -7.77
C PRO A 10 36.68 4.48 -6.32
N ASP A 11 36.24 5.60 -5.76
CA ASP A 11 35.69 5.68 -4.39
C ASP A 11 34.24 5.22 -4.26
N ILE A 12 33.57 4.91 -5.38
CA ILE A 12 32.19 4.43 -5.38
C ILE A 12 32.17 2.91 -5.45
N ASN A 13 31.72 2.29 -4.37
CA ASN A 13 31.54 0.84 -4.30
C ASN A 13 30.18 0.45 -4.89
N VAL A 14 30.17 -0.55 -5.78
CA VAL A 14 28.94 -1.09 -6.40
C VAL A 14 28.69 -2.50 -5.90
N TYR A 15 27.57 -2.70 -5.27
CA TYR A 15 27.09 -3.97 -4.75
C TYR A 15 25.83 -4.41 -5.51
N ALA A 16 25.49 -5.71 -5.47
CA ALA A 16 24.31 -6.26 -6.13
C ALA A 16 23.77 -7.48 -5.36
N GLY A 17 22.49 -7.79 -5.61
CA GLY A 17 21.80 -8.92 -4.99
C GLY A 17 21.05 -8.56 -3.71
N LYS A 18 20.27 -9.50 -3.19
CA LYS A 18 19.41 -9.27 -2.01
C LYS A 18 20.20 -8.86 -0.78
N GLN A 19 21.34 -9.50 -0.52
CA GLN A 19 22.18 -9.17 0.63
C GLN A 19 22.67 -7.73 0.57
N ALA A 20 23.00 -7.21 -0.61
CA ALA A 20 23.45 -5.83 -0.76
C ALA A 20 22.35 -4.81 -0.41
N LEU A 21 21.09 -5.15 -0.59
CA LEU A 21 19.96 -4.30 -0.15
C LEU A 21 19.83 -4.29 1.37
N ASP A 22 19.99 -5.44 2.00
CA ASP A 22 19.96 -5.55 3.45
C ASP A 22 21.17 -4.85 4.09
N ASP A 23 22.36 -4.97 3.49
CA ASP A 23 23.59 -4.34 3.96
C ASP A 23 23.53 -2.81 3.88
N ILE A 24 23.03 -2.26 2.75
CA ILE A 24 23.01 -0.81 2.55
C ILE A 24 22.09 -0.12 3.55
N VAL A 25 20.92 -0.68 3.86
CA VAL A 25 19.96 -0.06 4.78
C VAL A 25 20.42 -0.08 6.23
N THR A 26 21.42 -0.90 6.56
CA THR A 26 22.04 -0.96 7.91
C THR A 26 23.29 -0.08 8.04
N ALA A 27 23.77 0.53 6.96
CA ALA A 27 25.01 1.31 6.95
C ALA A 27 24.98 2.46 7.97
N GLY A 28 26.11 2.67 8.66
CA GLY A 28 26.23 3.66 9.75
C GLY A 28 25.84 5.10 9.36
N PRO A 29 26.26 5.62 8.22
CA PRO A 29 25.96 7.00 7.80
C PRO A 29 24.47 7.26 7.43
N ILE A 30 23.65 6.23 7.37
CA ILE A 30 22.23 6.36 7.01
C ILE A 30 21.40 6.52 8.27
N ASP A 31 20.63 7.60 8.38
CA ASP A 31 19.71 7.86 9.49
C ASP A 31 18.26 7.46 9.13
N MET A 32 17.92 7.51 7.86
CA MET A 32 16.54 7.33 7.35
C MET A 32 16.54 6.49 6.08
N VAL A 33 15.56 5.60 5.95
CA VAL A 33 15.40 4.75 4.77
C VAL A 33 14.01 4.98 4.15
N LEU A 34 13.98 5.36 2.87
CA LEU A 34 12.75 5.32 2.07
C LEU A 34 12.58 3.92 1.49
N THR A 35 11.62 3.17 1.99
CA THR A 35 11.29 1.83 1.50
C THR A 35 10.27 1.93 0.36
N ALA A 36 10.75 1.98 -0.88
CA ALA A 36 9.94 2.17 -2.08
C ALA A 36 10.01 0.97 -3.05
N MET A 37 10.41 -0.19 -2.58
CA MET A 37 10.40 -1.41 -3.37
C MET A 37 8.97 -1.91 -3.57
N VAL A 38 8.68 -2.53 -4.71
CA VAL A 38 7.35 -3.03 -5.04
C VAL A 38 7.15 -4.45 -4.47
N GLY A 39 6.00 -4.68 -3.84
CA GLY A 39 5.58 -6.01 -3.41
C GLY A 39 6.38 -6.56 -2.22
N PHE A 40 6.40 -7.89 -2.11
CA PHE A 40 7.04 -8.63 -1.01
C PHE A 40 8.53 -8.34 -0.83
N ALA A 41 9.22 -7.92 -1.89
CA ALA A 41 10.67 -7.70 -1.88
C ALA A 41 11.15 -6.62 -0.89
N GLY A 42 10.26 -5.71 -0.49
CA GLY A 42 10.57 -4.66 0.50
C GLY A 42 10.61 -5.14 1.95
N LEU A 43 10.11 -6.34 2.26
CA LEU A 43 9.97 -6.83 3.64
C LEU A 43 11.33 -7.00 4.35
N SER A 44 12.28 -7.74 3.75
CA SER A 44 13.61 -7.99 4.35
C SER A 44 14.39 -6.71 4.60
N PRO A 45 14.61 -5.82 3.61
CA PRO A 45 15.34 -4.58 3.86
C PRO A 45 14.67 -3.68 4.91
N THR A 46 13.33 -3.65 4.97
CA THR A 46 12.62 -2.88 6.01
C THR A 46 12.88 -3.45 7.40
N ILE A 47 12.85 -4.77 7.57
CA ILE A 47 13.19 -5.43 8.84
C ILE A 47 14.63 -5.10 9.25
N GLN A 48 15.59 -5.17 8.32
CA GLN A 48 16.99 -4.87 8.62
C GLN A 48 17.18 -3.39 9.00
N ALA A 49 16.53 -2.47 8.29
CA ALA A 49 16.58 -1.05 8.63
C ALA A 49 16.00 -0.76 10.03
N ILE A 50 14.88 -1.39 10.39
CA ILE A 50 14.26 -1.29 11.72
C ILE A 50 15.24 -1.79 12.80
N LYS A 51 15.83 -2.98 12.61
CA LYS A 51 16.81 -3.55 13.55
C LYS A 51 18.07 -2.70 13.70
N ALA A 52 18.41 -1.92 12.67
CA ALA A 52 19.50 -0.96 12.68
C ALA A 52 19.06 0.43 13.21
N HIS A 53 17.89 0.53 13.84
CA HIS A 53 17.33 1.75 14.45
C HIS A 53 17.17 2.92 13.46
N LYS A 54 16.94 2.63 12.17
CA LYS A 54 16.72 3.66 11.15
C LYS A 54 15.29 4.16 11.21
N LYS A 55 15.09 5.45 10.91
CA LYS A 55 13.77 6.01 10.64
C LYS A 55 13.28 5.46 9.29
N ILE A 56 12.05 4.94 9.25
CA ILE A 56 11.47 4.34 8.05
C ILE A 56 10.46 5.32 7.44
N CYS A 57 10.70 5.75 6.19
CA CYS A 57 9.71 6.41 5.36
C CYS A 57 9.07 5.34 4.48
N LEU A 58 7.87 4.86 4.86
CA LEU A 58 7.25 3.69 4.29
C LEU A 58 6.40 4.05 3.07
N ALA A 59 6.87 3.69 1.88
CA ALA A 59 6.11 3.75 0.62
C ALA A 59 5.67 2.36 0.13
N ASN A 60 6.35 1.30 0.57
CA ASN A 60 6.02 -0.09 0.27
C ASN A 60 4.94 -0.61 1.24
N LYS A 61 3.67 -0.38 0.90
CA LYS A 61 2.53 -0.81 1.73
C LYS A 61 2.49 -2.33 1.93
N GLU A 62 2.98 -3.10 0.95
CA GLU A 62 2.97 -4.55 1.00
C GLU A 62 3.75 -5.10 2.20
N THR A 63 4.74 -4.37 2.70
CA THR A 63 5.46 -4.72 3.94
C THR A 63 4.51 -4.86 5.13
N LEU A 64 3.59 -3.90 5.33
CA LEU A 64 2.58 -3.97 6.40
C LEU A 64 1.43 -4.91 6.05
N VAL A 65 1.08 -5.04 4.78
CA VAL A 65 0.08 -6.02 4.34
C VAL A 65 0.53 -7.43 4.69
N VAL A 66 1.76 -7.78 4.33
CA VAL A 66 2.31 -9.13 4.53
C VAL A 66 2.54 -9.45 6.00
N ALA A 67 3.20 -8.57 6.74
CA ALA A 67 3.75 -8.86 8.06
C ALA A 67 3.54 -7.70 9.05
N GLY A 68 2.40 -6.99 8.98
CA GLY A 68 2.18 -5.76 9.73
C GLY A 68 2.36 -5.90 11.23
N LYS A 69 1.86 -7.00 11.85
CA LYS A 69 2.09 -7.28 13.28
C LYS A 69 3.58 -7.34 13.60
N LEU A 70 4.34 -8.16 12.86
CA LEU A 70 5.77 -8.33 13.06
C LEU A 70 6.53 -7.00 12.89
N ILE A 71 6.19 -6.23 11.85
CA ILE A 71 6.84 -4.94 11.56
C ILE A 71 6.58 -3.93 12.68
N CYS A 72 5.34 -3.81 13.16
CA CYS A 72 4.99 -2.88 14.23
C CYS A 72 5.66 -3.28 15.57
N GLU A 73 5.69 -4.57 15.90
CA GLU A 73 6.38 -5.08 17.09
C GLU A 73 7.89 -4.77 17.02
N LEU A 74 8.55 -5.11 15.90
CA LEU A 74 9.97 -4.81 15.71
C LEU A 74 10.27 -3.30 15.75
N ALA A 75 9.40 -2.48 15.14
CA ALA A 75 9.57 -1.02 15.14
C ALA A 75 9.51 -0.45 16.56
N ALA A 76 8.58 -0.93 17.39
CA ALA A 76 8.44 -0.54 18.79
C ALA A 76 9.66 -0.98 19.63
N GLU A 77 10.07 -2.24 19.49
CA GLU A 77 11.23 -2.82 20.20
C GLU A 77 12.55 -2.10 19.88
N ASN A 78 12.72 -1.68 18.63
CA ASN A 78 13.95 -1.02 18.16
C ASN A 78 13.85 0.51 18.14
N HIS A 79 12.76 1.09 18.64
CA HIS A 79 12.52 2.54 18.63
C HIS A 79 12.69 3.17 17.23
N ALA A 80 12.30 2.43 16.19
CA ALA A 80 12.40 2.83 14.80
C ALA A 80 11.06 3.43 14.33
N PRO A 81 10.92 4.77 14.24
CA PRO A 81 9.66 5.37 13.83
C PRO A 81 9.34 5.06 12.36
N ILE A 82 8.08 4.73 12.08
CA ILE A 82 7.57 4.53 10.73
C ILE A 82 6.72 5.75 10.34
N LEU A 83 7.13 6.44 9.28
CA LEU A 83 6.44 7.59 8.71
C LEU A 83 5.78 7.17 7.38
N PRO A 84 4.48 7.36 7.21
CA PRO A 84 3.79 6.97 5.99
C PRO A 84 4.13 7.91 4.83
N VAL A 85 4.38 7.31 3.66
CA VAL A 85 4.62 8.01 2.39
C VAL A 85 3.44 7.84 1.44
N ASP A 86 2.67 6.76 1.55
CA ASP A 86 1.43 6.61 0.79
C ASP A 86 0.52 7.82 1.06
N SER A 87 -0.08 8.39 0.00
CA SER A 87 -0.77 9.69 0.08
C SER A 87 -1.90 9.70 1.10
N GLU A 88 -2.69 8.64 1.14
CA GLU A 88 -3.82 8.49 2.06
C GLU A 88 -3.35 8.35 3.52
N HIS A 89 -2.32 7.53 3.74
CA HIS A 89 -1.76 7.32 5.09
C HIS A 89 -1.01 8.56 5.59
N SER A 90 -0.31 9.26 4.70
CA SER A 90 0.27 10.56 5.01
C SER A 90 -0.82 11.57 5.41
N ALA A 91 -1.96 11.58 4.71
CA ALA A 91 -3.08 12.45 5.04
C ALA A 91 -3.70 12.14 6.40
N ILE A 92 -3.89 10.85 6.73
CA ILE A 92 -4.35 10.40 8.05
C ILE A 92 -3.35 10.85 9.11
N PHE A 93 -2.05 10.57 8.91
CA PHE A 93 -0.99 10.98 9.83
C PHE A 93 -1.00 12.50 10.06
N GLN A 94 -1.09 13.31 9.00
CA GLN A 94 -1.17 14.77 9.09
C GLN A 94 -2.42 15.25 9.85
N SER A 95 -3.52 14.50 9.77
CA SER A 95 -4.77 14.83 10.46
C SER A 95 -4.74 14.53 11.96
N ILE A 96 -3.88 13.60 12.41
CA ILE A 96 -3.73 13.26 13.84
C ILE A 96 -2.58 13.97 14.52
N VAL A 97 -1.68 14.62 13.78
CA VAL A 97 -0.59 15.42 14.38
C VAL A 97 -1.16 16.52 15.27
N GLY A 98 -0.71 16.53 16.53
CA GLY A 98 -1.15 17.48 17.53
C GLY A 98 -2.43 17.12 18.29
N GLU A 99 -3.05 15.97 17.98
CA GLU A 99 -4.26 15.49 18.66
C GLU A 99 -3.98 14.78 19.99
N GLY A 100 -2.73 14.44 20.27
CA GLY A 100 -2.35 13.71 21.50
C GLY A 100 -3.09 12.37 21.59
N ASP A 101 -3.74 12.12 22.75
CA ASP A 101 -4.46 10.88 23.04
C ASP A 101 -5.94 10.91 22.60
N ASN A 102 -6.35 11.89 21.76
CA ASN A 102 -7.71 11.96 21.26
C ASN A 102 -8.06 10.71 20.46
N LYS A 103 -9.17 10.07 20.85
CA LYS A 103 -9.58 8.79 20.25
C LYS A 103 -10.07 9.00 18.82
N ILE A 104 -9.45 8.28 17.91
CA ILE A 104 -9.98 8.09 16.57
C ILE A 104 -11.23 7.23 16.68
N GLU A 105 -12.39 7.76 16.25
CA GLU A 105 -13.62 6.98 16.12
C GLU A 105 -13.57 6.17 14.82
N LYS A 106 -13.18 6.81 13.70
CA LYS A 106 -13.17 6.19 12.38
C LYS A 106 -12.10 6.83 11.49
N ILE A 107 -11.47 6.03 10.66
CA ILE A 107 -10.68 6.48 9.53
C ILE A 107 -11.57 6.50 8.28
N LEU A 108 -11.57 7.62 7.56
CA LEU A 108 -12.26 7.81 6.29
C LEU A 108 -11.20 7.77 5.18
N LEU A 109 -10.99 6.57 4.64
CA LEU A 109 -9.95 6.29 3.65
C LEU A 109 -10.49 6.55 2.25
N THR A 110 -10.01 7.59 1.56
CA THR A 110 -10.50 7.95 0.23
C THR A 110 -9.86 7.10 -0.88
N ALA A 111 -10.60 6.92 -1.95
CA ALA A 111 -10.18 6.21 -3.15
C ALA A 111 -10.67 6.95 -4.40
N SER A 112 -9.91 6.98 -5.48
CA SER A 112 -10.43 7.49 -6.78
C SER A 112 -11.59 6.65 -7.32
N GLY A 113 -11.67 5.37 -6.89
CA GLY A 113 -12.60 4.37 -7.40
C GLY A 113 -12.13 3.68 -8.67
N GLY A 114 -10.95 4.05 -9.17
CA GLY A 114 -10.36 3.48 -10.38
C GLY A 114 -11.12 3.80 -11.67
N PRO A 115 -10.64 3.32 -12.82
CA PRO A 115 -11.25 3.61 -14.13
C PRO A 115 -12.63 2.98 -14.33
N PHE A 116 -12.97 1.93 -13.57
CA PHE A 116 -14.17 1.12 -13.77
C PHE A 116 -15.30 1.36 -12.78
N ARG A 117 -15.21 2.43 -11.97
CA ARG A 117 -16.23 2.71 -10.94
C ARG A 117 -17.66 2.81 -11.47
N THR A 118 -17.85 3.27 -12.72
CA THR A 118 -19.15 3.44 -13.37
C THR A 118 -19.54 2.28 -14.31
N PHE A 119 -18.66 1.28 -14.50
CA PHE A 119 -18.92 0.17 -15.41
C PHE A 119 -19.96 -0.78 -14.86
N SER A 120 -20.78 -1.38 -15.75
CA SER A 120 -21.66 -2.49 -15.41
C SER A 120 -20.86 -3.81 -15.31
N ALA A 121 -21.49 -4.87 -14.80
CA ALA A 121 -20.88 -6.20 -14.73
C ALA A 121 -20.53 -6.75 -16.12
N GLU A 122 -21.39 -6.49 -17.12
CA GLU A 122 -21.17 -6.88 -18.51
C GLU A 122 -19.97 -6.16 -19.12
N GLN A 123 -19.82 -4.87 -18.82
CA GLN A 123 -18.67 -4.09 -19.27
C GLN A 123 -17.37 -4.59 -18.63
N LEU A 124 -17.40 -4.95 -17.34
CA LEU A 124 -16.22 -5.51 -16.65
C LEU A 124 -15.77 -6.85 -17.27
N ALA A 125 -16.67 -7.65 -17.81
CA ALA A 125 -16.32 -8.91 -18.46
C ALA A 125 -15.48 -8.74 -19.74
N THR A 126 -15.51 -7.55 -20.34
CA THR A 126 -14.80 -7.23 -21.59
C THR A 126 -13.59 -6.31 -21.40
N VAL A 127 -13.21 -6.03 -20.14
CA VAL A 127 -12.10 -5.15 -19.82
C VAL A 127 -10.76 -5.78 -20.23
N THR A 128 -9.94 -5.00 -20.90
CA THR A 128 -8.56 -5.34 -21.27
C THR A 128 -7.56 -4.60 -20.39
N LYS A 129 -6.30 -5.03 -20.42
CA LYS A 129 -5.22 -4.31 -19.72
C LYS A 129 -5.06 -2.87 -20.18
N ASP A 130 -5.27 -2.58 -21.48
CA ASP A 130 -5.17 -1.22 -22.01
C ASP A 130 -6.25 -0.30 -21.40
N HIS A 131 -7.46 -0.81 -21.20
CA HIS A 131 -8.51 -0.07 -20.49
C HIS A 131 -8.11 0.17 -19.02
N ALA A 132 -7.54 -0.83 -18.37
CA ALA A 132 -7.17 -0.76 -16.96
C ALA A 132 -5.95 0.13 -16.67
N LEU A 133 -5.01 0.24 -17.61
CA LEU A 133 -3.81 1.05 -17.48
C LEU A 133 -4.05 2.56 -17.60
N HIS A 134 -5.23 2.99 -18.06
CA HIS A 134 -5.60 4.40 -18.14
C HIS A 134 -6.27 4.87 -16.85
N HIS A 135 -5.47 5.26 -15.86
CA HIS A 135 -6.01 5.81 -14.62
C HIS A 135 -6.45 7.27 -14.84
N PRO A 136 -7.67 7.68 -14.35
CA PRO A 136 -8.24 9.00 -14.65
C PRO A 136 -7.50 10.18 -14.00
N THR A 137 -6.73 9.95 -12.93
CA THR A 137 -6.17 11.02 -12.09
C THR A 137 -4.66 10.91 -11.91
N TRP A 138 -4.12 9.68 -11.77
CA TRP A 138 -2.73 9.42 -11.42
C TRP A 138 -1.96 8.79 -12.58
N ASP A 139 -0.72 9.25 -12.80
CA ASP A 139 0.27 8.55 -13.63
C ASP A 139 1.11 7.65 -12.73
N MET A 140 0.94 6.34 -12.86
CA MET A 140 1.50 5.35 -11.95
C MET A 140 2.08 4.16 -12.70
N GLY A 141 2.91 3.37 -12.00
CA GLY A 141 3.41 2.10 -12.54
C GLY A 141 2.28 1.10 -12.85
N ALA A 142 2.51 0.18 -13.78
CA ALA A 142 1.50 -0.76 -14.28
C ALA A 142 0.85 -1.59 -13.14
N LYS A 143 1.64 -2.14 -12.21
CA LYS A 143 1.10 -2.97 -11.11
C LYS A 143 0.07 -2.22 -10.28
N ILE A 144 0.42 -1.03 -9.75
CA ILE A 144 -0.47 -0.26 -8.89
C ILE A 144 -1.69 0.29 -9.66
N THR A 145 -1.57 0.54 -10.96
CA THR A 145 -2.69 0.96 -11.81
C THR A 145 -3.73 -0.15 -11.92
N ILE A 146 -3.32 -1.41 -12.12
CA ILE A 146 -4.22 -2.57 -12.09
C ILE A 146 -4.81 -2.78 -10.69
N ASP A 147 -4.02 -2.65 -9.63
CA ASP A 147 -4.51 -2.74 -8.25
C ASP A 147 -5.55 -1.64 -7.94
N SER A 148 -5.40 -0.44 -8.51
CA SER A 148 -6.41 0.63 -8.43
C SER A 148 -7.68 0.25 -9.19
N ALA A 149 -7.55 -0.31 -10.39
CA ALA A 149 -8.69 -0.73 -11.22
C ALA A 149 -9.55 -1.81 -10.54
N THR A 150 -8.93 -2.74 -9.81
CA THR A 150 -9.61 -3.79 -9.03
C THR A 150 -10.03 -3.35 -7.63
N MET A 151 -9.63 -2.16 -7.20
CA MET A 151 -9.66 -1.67 -5.82
C MET A 151 -8.87 -2.52 -4.80
N MET A 152 -8.00 -3.44 -5.25
CA MET A 152 -7.08 -4.14 -4.35
C MET A 152 -6.07 -3.17 -3.71
N ASN A 153 -5.63 -2.14 -4.42
CA ASN A 153 -4.79 -1.10 -3.84
C ASN A 153 -5.44 -0.52 -2.57
N LYS A 154 -6.72 -0.18 -2.65
CA LYS A 154 -7.46 0.35 -1.49
C LYS A 154 -7.65 -0.71 -0.40
N GLY A 155 -7.81 -1.97 -0.78
CA GLY A 155 -7.82 -3.08 0.17
C GLY A 155 -6.51 -3.21 0.94
N PHE A 156 -5.37 -3.09 0.28
CA PHE A 156 -4.06 -3.07 0.94
C PHE A 156 -3.89 -1.85 1.85
N GLU A 157 -4.40 -0.72 1.45
CA GLU A 157 -4.37 0.50 2.26
C GLU A 157 -5.24 0.40 3.52
N VAL A 158 -6.36 -0.33 3.49
CA VAL A 158 -7.13 -0.66 4.72
C VAL A 158 -6.26 -1.47 5.70
N ILE A 159 -5.53 -2.47 5.19
CA ILE A 159 -4.64 -3.29 6.00
C ILE A 159 -3.49 -2.46 6.57
N GLU A 160 -2.87 -1.62 5.75
CA GLU A 160 -1.81 -0.71 6.16
C GLU A 160 -2.27 0.28 7.23
N ALA A 161 -3.46 0.90 7.06
CA ALA A 161 -4.03 1.84 8.02
C ALA A 161 -4.27 1.20 9.40
N LYS A 162 -4.75 -0.06 9.45
CA LYS A 162 -4.89 -0.79 10.70
C LYS A 162 -3.58 -0.84 11.48
N TRP A 163 -2.48 -1.19 10.81
CA TRP A 163 -1.19 -1.35 11.44
C TRP A 163 -0.52 -0.01 11.80
N LEU A 164 -0.59 0.99 10.94
CA LEU A 164 0.02 2.30 11.19
C LEU A 164 -0.67 3.08 12.31
N PHE A 165 -1.99 2.99 12.40
CA PHE A 165 -2.78 3.84 13.31
C PHE A 165 -3.44 3.08 14.45
N GLY A 166 -3.27 1.76 14.53
CA GLY A 166 -3.84 0.93 15.60
C GLY A 166 -5.38 0.94 15.62
N VAL A 167 -6.03 1.12 14.45
CA VAL A 167 -7.48 1.18 14.32
C VAL A 167 -7.98 -0.14 13.72
N GLU A 168 -9.00 -0.74 14.32
CA GLU A 168 -9.58 -1.99 13.80
C GLU A 168 -10.23 -1.79 12.43
N ALA A 169 -10.23 -2.85 11.61
CA ALA A 169 -10.63 -2.77 10.20
C ALA A 169 -12.10 -2.35 10.01
N ASP A 170 -12.99 -2.67 10.94
CA ASP A 170 -14.40 -2.25 10.95
C ASP A 170 -14.59 -0.74 11.17
N ARG A 171 -13.55 -0.07 11.67
CA ARG A 171 -13.48 1.37 11.87
C ARG A 171 -12.72 2.10 10.76
N ILE A 172 -12.30 1.40 9.70
CA ILE A 172 -11.68 1.98 8.51
C ILE A 172 -12.69 1.91 7.37
N GLN A 173 -13.30 3.04 7.06
CA GLN A 173 -14.33 3.16 6.03
C GLN A 173 -13.73 3.68 4.73
N VAL A 174 -13.88 2.94 3.65
CA VAL A 174 -13.48 3.39 2.31
C VAL A 174 -14.54 4.31 1.73
N LEU A 175 -14.12 5.48 1.24
CA LEU A 175 -14.95 6.45 0.53
C LEU A 175 -14.44 6.61 -0.90
N VAL A 176 -15.28 6.42 -1.89
CA VAL A 176 -14.92 6.74 -3.28
C VAL A 176 -15.05 8.25 -3.48
N HIS A 177 -13.91 8.90 -3.77
CA HIS A 177 -13.78 10.34 -4.01
C HIS A 177 -13.06 10.56 -5.35
N PRO A 178 -13.80 10.65 -6.47
CA PRO A 178 -13.20 10.65 -7.81
C PRO A 178 -12.25 11.82 -8.07
N GLN A 179 -12.48 12.96 -7.45
CA GLN A 179 -11.65 14.15 -7.62
C GLN A 179 -10.27 14.02 -6.98
N SER A 180 -10.08 13.07 -6.05
CA SER A 180 -8.81 12.80 -5.35
C SER A 180 -8.16 14.04 -4.71
N ILE A 181 -8.97 14.99 -4.23
CA ILE A 181 -8.56 16.23 -3.57
C ILE A 181 -8.46 16.03 -2.06
N VAL A 182 -9.45 15.37 -1.47
CA VAL A 182 -9.37 14.88 -0.09
C VAL A 182 -8.58 13.59 -0.11
N HIS A 183 -7.37 13.60 0.44
CA HIS A 183 -6.49 12.44 0.43
C HIS A 183 -6.76 11.43 1.54
N SER A 184 -7.51 11.75 2.54
CA SER A 184 -8.21 10.96 3.56
C SER A 184 -8.55 11.85 4.75
N ALA A 185 -9.34 11.31 5.68
CA ALA A 185 -9.78 12.03 6.86
C ALA A 185 -9.85 11.13 8.09
N VAL A 186 -9.87 11.75 9.26
CA VAL A 186 -10.07 11.08 10.56
C VAL A 186 -11.28 11.70 11.24
N GLN A 187 -12.21 10.88 11.65
CA GLN A 187 -13.31 11.25 12.53
C GLN A 187 -12.94 10.93 13.97
N PHE A 188 -13.08 11.92 14.84
CA PHE A 188 -12.80 11.78 16.27
C PHE A 188 -14.07 11.47 17.08
N ALA A 189 -13.92 11.07 18.34
CA ALA A 189 -15.01 10.64 19.20
C ALA A 189 -16.06 11.75 19.52
N ASP A 190 -15.71 13.01 19.30
CA ASP A 190 -16.64 14.14 19.42
C ASP A 190 -17.43 14.41 18.12
N GLY A 191 -17.19 13.62 17.07
CA GLY A 191 -17.79 13.75 15.75
C GLY A 191 -17.06 14.73 14.80
N ALA A 192 -16.00 15.40 15.25
CA ALA A 192 -15.20 16.26 14.37
C ALA A 192 -14.47 15.41 13.30
N VAL A 193 -14.39 15.95 12.09
CA VAL A 193 -13.65 15.32 10.98
C VAL A 193 -12.51 16.24 10.55
N LYS A 194 -11.27 15.73 10.59
CA LYS A 194 -10.09 16.42 10.07
C LYS A 194 -9.60 15.71 8.81
N ALA A 195 -9.28 16.46 7.79
CA ALA A 195 -8.81 15.94 6.51
C ALA A 195 -7.60 16.71 5.99
N GLN A 196 -6.74 16.05 5.26
CA GLN A 196 -5.71 16.72 4.46
C GLN A 196 -6.18 16.78 3.00
N LEU A 197 -6.13 17.98 2.44
CA LEU A 197 -6.49 18.28 1.08
C LEU A 197 -5.27 18.77 0.29
N GLY A 198 -5.22 18.45 -0.99
CA GLY A 198 -4.18 18.93 -1.89
C GLY A 198 -4.43 18.49 -3.34
N VAL A 199 -3.63 19.03 -4.25
CA VAL A 199 -3.56 18.46 -5.60
C VAL A 199 -2.88 17.09 -5.55
N PRO A 200 -3.22 16.15 -6.45
CA PRO A 200 -2.58 14.84 -6.51
C PRO A 200 -1.10 14.96 -6.90
N ASP A 201 -0.22 14.97 -5.91
CA ASP A 201 1.23 15.11 -6.09
C ASP A 201 1.98 14.34 -4.99
N MET A 202 2.65 13.25 -5.36
CA MET A 202 3.42 12.40 -4.44
C MET A 202 4.62 13.11 -3.80
N ARG A 203 5.10 14.21 -4.38
CA ARG A 203 6.20 14.98 -3.77
C ARG A 203 5.82 15.52 -2.40
N LEU A 204 4.53 15.84 -2.18
CA LEU A 204 4.06 16.37 -0.89
C LEU A 204 4.21 15.33 0.24
N PRO A 205 3.64 14.12 0.18
CA PRO A 205 3.79 13.13 1.24
C PRO A 205 5.23 12.64 1.39
N ILE A 206 5.99 12.50 0.30
CA ILE A 206 7.41 12.13 0.34
C ILE A 206 8.21 13.18 1.10
N GLN A 207 8.08 14.46 0.71
CA GLN A 207 8.79 15.55 1.38
C GLN A 207 8.41 15.64 2.86
N TYR A 208 7.12 15.52 3.19
CA TYR A 208 6.66 15.59 4.57
C TYR A 208 7.20 14.47 5.43
N ALA A 209 7.29 13.24 4.92
CA ALA A 209 7.92 12.13 5.64
C ALA A 209 9.40 12.38 5.94
N PHE A 210 10.14 12.99 5.00
CA PHE A 210 11.55 13.34 5.21
C PHE A 210 11.75 14.51 6.17
N SER A 211 10.88 15.52 6.14
CA SER A 211 11.06 16.76 6.90
C SER A 211 10.29 16.80 8.22
N PHE A 212 9.45 15.80 8.51
CA PHE A 212 8.61 15.81 9.71
C PHE A 212 9.44 16.12 10.99
N PRO A 213 8.98 17.08 11.83
CA PRO A 213 7.64 17.71 11.85
C PRO A 213 7.50 18.97 10.98
N GLU A 214 8.52 19.37 10.27
CA GLU A 214 8.54 20.63 9.51
C GLU A 214 7.80 20.53 8.17
N ARG A 215 7.20 21.65 7.72
CA ARG A 215 6.63 21.79 6.39
C ARG A 215 7.51 22.65 5.54
N LEU A 216 8.29 22.02 4.67
CA LEU A 216 9.17 22.73 3.75
C LEU A 216 8.39 23.27 2.55
N HIS A 217 8.95 24.31 1.92
CA HIS A 217 8.38 24.84 0.67
C HIS A 217 8.45 23.79 -0.43
N LEU A 218 7.31 23.58 -1.11
CA LEU A 218 7.19 22.72 -2.27
C LEU A 218 6.78 23.55 -3.49
N ASN A 219 7.57 23.52 -4.55
CA ASN A 219 7.21 24.14 -5.81
C ASN A 219 6.17 23.25 -6.53
N GLY A 220 5.04 23.83 -6.91
CA GLY A 220 3.97 23.11 -7.60
C GLY A 220 2.66 23.87 -7.55
N GLU A 221 1.66 23.29 -8.20
CA GLU A 221 0.30 23.81 -8.20
C GLU A 221 -0.27 23.88 -6.77
N ARG A 222 -1.11 24.87 -6.52
CA ARG A 222 -1.85 25.00 -5.27
C ARG A 222 -3.32 24.67 -5.51
N LEU A 223 -3.92 23.99 -4.54
CA LEU A 223 -5.34 23.65 -4.58
C LEU A 223 -6.19 24.93 -4.61
N ASP A 224 -7.05 25.03 -5.62
CA ASP A 224 -8.04 26.09 -5.76
C ASP A 224 -9.44 25.47 -5.57
N LEU A 225 -10.00 25.61 -4.38
CA LEU A 225 -11.30 25.02 -4.03
C LEU A 225 -12.47 25.60 -4.83
N PHE A 226 -12.32 26.77 -5.46
CA PHE A 226 -13.37 27.33 -6.32
C PHE A 226 -13.58 26.53 -7.62
N LYS A 227 -12.59 25.73 -8.02
CA LYS A 227 -12.62 24.95 -9.26
C LYS A 227 -13.11 23.51 -9.06
N HIS A 228 -13.37 23.09 -7.82
CA HIS A 228 -13.61 21.68 -7.53
C HIS A 228 -14.86 21.49 -6.67
N ASN A 229 -15.67 20.50 -7.05
CA ASN A 229 -16.67 19.91 -6.17
C ASN A 229 -16.06 18.73 -5.43
N LEU A 230 -16.53 18.48 -4.21
CA LEU A 230 -16.12 17.32 -3.42
C LEU A 230 -17.31 16.36 -3.33
N GLU A 231 -17.17 15.20 -3.96
CA GLU A 231 -18.21 14.17 -4.00
C GLU A 231 -17.68 12.89 -3.35
N PHE A 232 -18.54 12.20 -2.63
CA PHE A 232 -18.20 10.96 -1.94
C PHE A 232 -19.28 9.91 -2.19
N PHE A 233 -18.85 8.68 -2.47
CA PHE A 233 -19.73 7.56 -2.74
C PHE A 233 -19.30 6.33 -1.95
N GLU A 234 -20.22 5.43 -1.69
CA GLU A 234 -19.91 4.12 -1.13
C GLU A 234 -19.25 3.22 -2.19
N PRO A 235 -18.23 2.42 -1.83
CA PRO A 235 -17.68 1.42 -2.73
C PRO A 235 -18.65 0.24 -2.89
N ASP A 236 -18.81 -0.25 -4.11
CA ASP A 236 -19.57 -1.48 -4.39
C ASP A 236 -18.69 -2.71 -4.17
N LEU A 237 -18.82 -3.36 -3.00
CA LEU A 237 -18.02 -4.53 -2.62
C LEU A 237 -18.36 -5.79 -3.44
N ASN A 238 -19.55 -5.88 -4.06
CA ASN A 238 -19.90 -6.98 -4.94
C ASN A 238 -19.15 -6.84 -6.28
N LYS A 239 -19.11 -5.63 -6.80
CA LYS A 239 -18.41 -5.26 -8.03
C LYS A 239 -16.88 -5.34 -7.86
N PHE A 240 -16.38 -4.79 -6.77
CA PHE A 240 -14.95 -4.78 -6.45
C PHE A 240 -14.62 -5.83 -5.38
N ARG A 241 -14.77 -7.11 -5.78
CA ARG A 241 -14.56 -8.24 -4.89
C ARG A 241 -13.15 -8.25 -4.26
N CYS A 242 -12.14 -7.71 -4.93
CA CYS A 242 -10.78 -7.59 -4.38
C CYS A 242 -10.74 -6.75 -3.10
N LEU A 243 -11.51 -5.65 -3.02
CA LEU A 243 -11.61 -4.85 -1.79
C LEU A 243 -12.27 -5.66 -0.65
N ALA A 244 -13.34 -6.40 -0.96
CA ALA A 244 -13.99 -7.27 0.04
C ALA A 244 -13.04 -8.36 0.55
N LEU A 245 -12.26 -9.01 -0.34
CA LEU A 245 -11.27 -10.02 0.03
C LEU A 245 -10.18 -9.46 0.96
N ALA A 246 -9.76 -8.21 0.77
CA ALA A 246 -8.81 -7.58 1.67
C ALA A 246 -9.39 -7.35 3.08
N TYR A 247 -10.66 -6.93 3.19
CA TYR A 247 -11.35 -6.87 4.49
C TYR A 247 -11.49 -8.26 5.15
N GLU A 248 -11.85 -9.27 4.37
CA GLU A 248 -11.91 -10.66 4.87
C GLU A 248 -10.55 -11.12 5.39
N ALA A 249 -9.48 -10.82 4.64
CA ALA A 249 -8.12 -11.20 5.01
C ALA A 249 -7.66 -10.54 6.31
N ILE A 250 -7.84 -9.23 6.46
CA ILE A 250 -7.39 -8.53 7.67
C ILE A 250 -8.23 -8.89 8.89
N ASN A 251 -9.53 -9.17 8.72
CA ASN A 251 -10.38 -9.64 9.80
C ASN A 251 -10.00 -11.06 10.24
N LYS A 252 -9.57 -11.93 9.33
CA LYS A 252 -9.07 -13.27 9.66
C LYS A 252 -7.69 -13.20 10.32
N GLY A 253 -6.86 -12.23 9.95
CA GLY A 253 -5.53 -12.02 10.51
C GLY A 253 -4.51 -13.10 10.13
N GLY A 254 -3.51 -13.29 10.99
CA GLY A 254 -2.44 -14.27 10.76
C GLY A 254 -1.71 -14.04 9.43
N ASN A 255 -1.47 -15.12 8.68
CA ASN A 255 -0.83 -15.06 7.36
C ASN A 255 -1.82 -14.77 6.21
N MET A 256 -3.12 -14.56 6.46
CA MET A 256 -4.11 -14.40 5.39
C MET A 256 -3.84 -13.17 4.50
N PRO A 257 -3.46 -11.98 5.03
CA PRO A 257 -3.10 -10.85 4.17
C PRO A 257 -1.86 -11.11 3.31
N CYS A 258 -0.89 -11.90 3.80
CA CYS A 258 0.27 -12.35 3.02
C CYS A 258 -0.17 -13.21 1.82
N ILE A 259 -1.12 -14.14 2.04
CA ILE A 259 -1.69 -14.98 0.98
C ILE A 259 -2.34 -14.11 -0.09
N VAL A 260 -3.17 -13.12 0.31
CA VAL A 260 -3.83 -12.19 -0.62
C VAL A 260 -2.82 -11.39 -1.42
N ASN A 261 -1.77 -10.85 -0.77
CA ASN A 261 -0.74 -10.10 -1.47
C ASN A 261 -0.02 -10.97 -2.52
N ALA A 262 0.42 -12.17 -2.13
CA ALA A 262 1.14 -13.07 -3.02
C ALA A 262 0.29 -13.51 -4.22
N ALA A 263 -0.98 -13.85 -3.98
CA ALA A 263 -1.94 -14.20 -5.04
C ALA A 263 -2.19 -12.99 -5.96
N ASN A 264 -2.39 -11.80 -5.39
CA ASN A 264 -2.61 -10.58 -6.16
C ASN A 264 -1.44 -10.25 -7.08
N GLU A 265 -0.20 -10.35 -6.62
CA GLU A 265 0.97 -10.11 -7.47
C GLU A 265 1.03 -11.07 -8.67
N ILE A 266 0.59 -12.32 -8.50
CA ILE A 266 0.54 -13.31 -9.58
C ILE A 266 -0.57 -12.99 -10.58
N VAL A 267 -1.80 -12.72 -10.13
CA VAL A 267 -2.91 -12.45 -11.04
C VAL A 267 -2.79 -11.08 -11.72
N ASN A 268 -2.24 -10.08 -11.01
CA ASN A 268 -1.94 -8.77 -11.58
C ASN A 268 -0.97 -8.91 -12.77
N ARG A 269 0.12 -9.62 -12.56
CA ARG A 269 1.06 -9.93 -13.64
C ARG A 269 0.41 -10.76 -14.75
N GLY A 270 -0.38 -11.77 -14.37
CA GLY A 270 -1.12 -12.61 -15.33
C GLY A 270 -2.06 -11.80 -16.22
N PHE A 271 -2.78 -10.83 -15.64
CA PHE A 271 -3.65 -9.92 -16.39
C PHE A 271 -2.85 -9.02 -17.36
N LEU A 272 -1.72 -8.47 -16.91
CA LEU A 272 -0.82 -7.67 -17.76
C LEU A 272 -0.23 -8.48 -18.92
N GLU A 273 -0.04 -9.79 -18.73
CA GLU A 273 0.47 -10.74 -19.73
C GLU A 273 -0.65 -11.45 -20.52
N ASP A 274 -1.92 -11.02 -20.39
CA ASP A 274 -3.12 -11.58 -21.05
C ASP A 274 -3.36 -13.08 -20.72
N ARG A 275 -2.94 -13.54 -19.54
CA ARG A 275 -3.11 -14.95 -19.08
C ARG A 275 -4.36 -15.17 -18.22
N CYS A 276 -5.00 -14.12 -17.75
CA CYS A 276 -6.29 -14.20 -17.07
C CYS A 276 -7.11 -12.95 -17.38
N SER A 277 -8.44 -13.05 -17.27
CA SER A 277 -9.35 -11.92 -17.42
C SER A 277 -9.40 -11.07 -16.13
N PHE A 278 -9.97 -9.86 -16.24
CA PHE A 278 -10.19 -8.99 -15.08
C PHE A 278 -11.05 -9.65 -14.01
N LEU A 279 -12.10 -10.38 -14.39
CA LEU A 279 -12.99 -11.07 -13.47
C LEU A 279 -12.39 -12.36 -12.88
N ASP A 280 -11.35 -12.94 -13.49
CA ASP A 280 -10.65 -14.08 -12.93
C ASP A 280 -9.74 -13.70 -11.76
N MET A 281 -9.23 -12.46 -11.74
CA MET A 281 -8.32 -12.00 -10.69
C MET A 281 -8.89 -12.24 -9.27
N PRO A 282 -10.06 -11.69 -8.90
CA PRO A 282 -10.61 -11.93 -7.56
C PRO A 282 -10.94 -13.41 -7.31
N ARG A 283 -11.35 -14.18 -8.31
CA ARG A 283 -11.66 -15.61 -8.18
C ARG A 283 -10.42 -16.44 -7.83
N ILE A 284 -9.30 -16.16 -8.50
CA ILE A 284 -8.02 -16.85 -8.24
C ILE A 284 -7.50 -16.48 -6.85
N ILE A 285 -7.57 -15.19 -6.46
CA ILE A 285 -7.18 -14.74 -5.12
C ILE A 285 -8.01 -15.48 -4.06
N GLU A 286 -9.34 -15.48 -4.17
CA GLU A 286 -10.24 -16.13 -3.23
C GLU A 286 -9.97 -17.64 -3.11
N ARG A 287 -9.78 -18.34 -4.22
CA ARG A 287 -9.41 -19.76 -4.20
C ARG A 287 -8.05 -20.01 -3.57
N THR A 288 -7.08 -19.12 -3.78
CA THR A 288 -5.77 -19.21 -3.13
C THR A 288 -5.90 -19.06 -1.62
N MET A 289 -6.72 -18.08 -1.14
CA MET A 289 -7.03 -17.90 0.29
C MET A 289 -7.66 -19.16 0.93
N GLN A 290 -8.45 -19.91 0.16
CA GLN A 290 -9.10 -21.15 0.62
C GLN A 290 -8.16 -22.36 0.60
N THR A 291 -7.12 -22.35 -0.23
CA THR A 291 -6.25 -23.51 -0.48
C THR A 291 -4.99 -23.48 0.39
N VAL A 292 -4.38 -22.31 0.57
CA VAL A 292 -3.13 -22.18 1.34
C VAL A 292 -3.41 -22.32 2.84
N ALA A 293 -2.56 -23.05 3.54
CA ALA A 293 -2.71 -23.29 4.97
C ALA A 293 -2.68 -21.98 5.78
N PHE A 294 -3.66 -21.83 6.67
CA PHE A 294 -3.76 -20.69 7.57
C PHE A 294 -2.88 -20.90 8.81
N ASP A 295 -2.10 -19.87 9.16
CA ASP A 295 -1.36 -19.75 10.42
C ASP A 295 -1.78 -18.44 11.12
N ALA A 296 -2.27 -18.57 12.35
CA ALA A 296 -2.74 -17.42 13.13
C ALA A 296 -1.63 -16.55 13.72
N ASN A 297 -0.42 -17.14 13.91
CA ASN A 297 0.72 -16.46 14.53
C ASN A 297 2.02 -16.71 13.73
N PRO A 298 2.08 -16.25 12.47
CA PRO A 298 3.20 -16.54 11.58
C PRO A 298 4.49 -15.88 12.05
N SER A 299 5.58 -16.64 12.00
CA SER A 299 6.94 -16.12 12.11
C SER A 299 7.40 -15.49 10.79
N TYR A 300 8.57 -14.84 10.80
CA TYR A 300 9.18 -14.33 9.55
C TYR A 300 9.36 -15.44 8.50
N ASP A 301 9.87 -16.60 8.92
CA ASP A 301 10.05 -17.74 8.02
C ASP A 301 8.72 -18.30 7.51
N THR A 302 7.67 -18.27 8.36
CA THR A 302 6.31 -18.64 7.95
C THR A 302 5.78 -17.66 6.88
N TYR A 303 6.02 -16.36 6.97
CA TYR A 303 5.62 -15.41 5.92
C TYR A 303 6.33 -15.71 4.58
N ILE A 304 7.64 -16.02 4.62
CA ILE A 304 8.38 -16.40 3.40
C ILE A 304 7.80 -17.67 2.77
N ALA A 305 7.54 -18.70 3.58
CA ALA A 305 6.98 -19.95 3.10
C ALA A 305 5.54 -19.76 2.56
N THR A 306 4.73 -18.96 3.25
CA THR A 306 3.36 -18.60 2.85
C THR A 306 3.35 -17.86 1.51
N ASP A 307 4.21 -16.85 1.33
CA ASP A 307 4.31 -16.10 0.06
C ASP A 307 4.68 -17.04 -1.09
N ALA A 308 5.66 -17.90 -0.89
CA ALA A 308 6.10 -18.86 -1.91
C ALA A 308 4.98 -19.83 -2.30
N GLU A 309 4.28 -20.41 -1.32
CA GLU A 309 3.19 -21.36 -1.53
C GLU A 309 1.98 -20.68 -2.18
N ALA A 310 1.58 -19.50 -1.71
CA ALA A 310 0.47 -18.76 -2.31
C ALA A 310 0.73 -18.38 -3.77
N ARG A 311 1.97 -18.01 -4.11
CA ARG A 311 2.37 -17.77 -5.50
C ARG A 311 2.29 -19.03 -6.35
N ARG A 312 2.70 -20.18 -5.81
CA ARG A 312 2.61 -21.48 -6.51
C ARG A 312 1.14 -21.82 -6.80
N VAL A 313 0.30 -21.77 -5.77
CA VAL A 313 -1.14 -22.08 -5.89
C VAL A 313 -1.84 -21.12 -6.86
N ALA A 314 -1.59 -19.82 -6.76
CA ALA A 314 -2.20 -18.84 -7.67
C ALA A 314 -1.80 -19.07 -9.13
N LYS A 315 -0.54 -19.46 -9.40
CA LYS A 315 -0.10 -19.82 -10.76
C LYS A 315 -0.82 -21.07 -11.29
N GLU A 316 -0.96 -22.11 -10.47
CA GLU A 316 -1.67 -23.34 -10.85
C GLU A 316 -3.15 -23.09 -11.12
N LEU A 317 -3.79 -22.20 -10.37
CA LEU A 317 -5.18 -21.82 -10.56
C LEU A 317 -5.41 -20.94 -11.80
N MET A 318 -4.38 -20.25 -12.25
CA MET A 318 -4.41 -19.39 -13.43
C MET A 318 -4.24 -20.19 -14.74
N GLY A 319 -3.55 -21.33 -14.71
CA GLY A 319 -3.27 -22.20 -15.87
C GLY A 319 -1.88 -22.01 -16.42
#